data_1fe17d7ef65bcd75841017bab8bf4c29
#
_entry.id   1fe17d7ef65bcd75841017bab8bf4c29
#
_cell.length_a   1.000
_cell.length_b   1.000
_cell.length_c   1.000
_cell.angle_alpha   90.00
_cell.angle_beta   90.00
_cell.angle_gamma   90.00
#
_symmetry.space_group_name_H-M   'P 1'
#
loop_
_entity.id
_entity.type
_entity.pdbx_description
1 polymer ?
#
loop_
_entity_poly.entity_id
_entity_poly.type
_entity_poly.pdbx_seq_one_letter_code
_entity_poly.pdbx_strand_id
1 'polypeptide(L)'
;MARFVAFLRAINVGGHVVKMDVLKAAFAELGFTNIETFIASGNVIFDARSKERVNLERRIERALEGTLGYEVTTFIRTPSEVAAIARYEPFPRAAMAQAASLNVGLLKGQMDPGLWPAVAAFRTEIDDFHLNGSELYWICRSRQMESKFSNAAFERKLKLSATFRGLKTMEKLAAKFPPTA
;
A
#
# COMPACT_ATOMS: atom_id res chain seq x y z
N MET A 1 -22.99 -0.51 4.92
CA MET A 1 -21.83 -0.08 4.13
C MET A 1 -20.61 -0.81 4.64
N ALA A 2 -19.62 -1.06 3.78
CA ALA A 2 -18.36 -1.69 4.18
C ALA A 2 -17.27 -0.62 4.23
N ARG A 3 -16.39 -0.69 5.26
CA ARG A 3 -15.24 0.20 5.42
C ARG A 3 -14.03 -0.35 4.67
N PHE A 4 -13.28 0.56 4.05
CA PHE A 4 -12.08 0.27 3.28
C PHE A 4 -10.98 1.28 3.57
N VAL A 5 -9.74 0.87 3.29
CA VAL A 5 -8.56 1.73 3.23
C VAL A 5 -8.02 1.68 1.81
N ALA A 6 -7.99 2.82 1.13
CA ALA A 6 -7.34 3.00 -0.16
C ALA A 6 -5.90 3.50 0.06
N PHE A 7 -4.95 2.80 -0.53
CA PHE A 7 -3.55 3.18 -0.60
C PHE A 7 -3.26 3.69 -2.00
N LEU A 8 -3.05 4.99 -2.12
CA LEU A 8 -2.83 5.67 -3.39
C LEU A 8 -1.33 5.68 -3.72
N ARG A 9 -1.00 5.21 -4.93
CA ARG A 9 0.39 5.22 -5.40
C ARG A 9 0.74 6.58 -5.97
N ALA A 10 1.96 7.03 -5.70
CA ALA A 10 2.54 8.26 -6.26
C ALA A 10 1.80 9.57 -5.93
N ILE A 11 1.04 9.59 -4.84
CA ILE A 11 0.54 10.83 -4.26
C ILE A 11 1.68 11.51 -3.48
N ASN A 12 1.87 12.81 -3.71
CA ASN A 12 2.91 13.61 -3.06
C ASN A 12 4.35 13.13 -3.30
N VAL A 13 4.64 12.63 -4.50
CA VAL A 13 5.99 12.26 -4.98
C VAL A 13 6.27 12.93 -6.33
N GLY A 14 7.55 13.08 -6.66
CA GLY A 14 7.95 13.61 -7.97
C GLY A 14 7.50 15.04 -8.28
N GLY A 15 7.33 15.88 -7.26
CA GLY A 15 6.88 17.26 -7.40
C GLY A 15 5.35 17.45 -7.38
N HIS A 16 4.58 16.38 -7.37
CA HIS A 16 3.14 16.45 -7.17
C HIS A 16 2.81 16.65 -5.69
N VAL A 17 2.03 17.67 -5.38
CA VAL A 17 1.51 17.94 -4.03
C VAL A 17 -0.01 17.99 -4.09
N VAL A 18 -0.66 17.00 -3.51
CA VAL A 18 -2.11 16.91 -3.46
C VAL A 18 -2.60 17.24 -2.06
N LYS A 19 -3.45 18.25 -1.95
CA LYS A 19 -4.09 18.60 -0.68
C LYS A 19 -5.07 17.51 -0.27
N MET A 20 -5.13 17.19 1.02
CA MET A 20 -6.01 16.14 1.55
C MET A 20 -7.49 16.43 1.29
N ASP A 21 -7.89 17.71 1.27
CA ASP A 21 -9.27 18.10 0.97
C ASP A 21 -9.67 17.81 -0.49
N VAL A 22 -8.73 17.89 -1.43
CA VAL A 22 -8.96 17.48 -2.83
C VAL A 22 -9.23 15.99 -2.92
N LEU A 23 -8.47 15.16 -2.20
CA LEU A 23 -8.72 13.72 -2.13
C LEU A 23 -10.08 13.41 -1.51
N LYS A 24 -10.41 14.07 -0.39
CA LYS A 24 -11.73 13.88 0.26
C LYS A 24 -12.87 14.24 -0.66
N ALA A 25 -12.77 15.36 -1.40
CA ALA A 25 -13.79 15.79 -2.35
C ALA A 25 -13.98 14.76 -3.47
N ALA A 26 -12.91 14.28 -4.09
CA ALA A 26 -12.98 13.26 -5.14
C ALA A 26 -13.64 11.96 -4.66
N PHE A 27 -13.36 11.53 -3.42
CA PHE A 27 -14.03 10.35 -2.83
C PHE A 27 -15.51 10.63 -2.51
N ALA A 28 -15.87 11.82 -2.05
CA ALA A 28 -17.24 12.21 -1.79
C ALA A 28 -18.11 12.25 -3.06
N GLU A 29 -17.56 12.74 -4.17
CA GLU A 29 -18.22 12.75 -5.49
C GLU A 29 -18.54 11.34 -6.00
N LEU A 30 -17.77 10.33 -5.59
CA LEU A 30 -18.05 8.91 -5.86
C LEU A 30 -19.19 8.33 -5.01
N GLY A 31 -19.78 9.13 -4.11
CA GLY A 31 -20.84 8.71 -3.18
C GLY A 31 -20.32 7.90 -1.99
N PHE A 32 -19.03 7.97 -1.69
CA PHE A 32 -18.46 7.38 -0.48
C PHE A 32 -18.72 8.27 0.73
N THR A 33 -18.75 7.67 1.91
CA THR A 33 -19.04 8.36 3.18
C THR A 33 -17.95 8.08 4.21
N ASN A 34 -17.99 8.82 5.33
CA ASN A 34 -17.02 8.69 6.44
C ASN A 34 -15.56 8.72 5.96
N ILE A 35 -15.26 9.69 5.07
CA ILE A 35 -13.96 9.82 4.42
C ILE A 35 -12.98 10.49 5.36
N GLU A 36 -11.89 9.79 5.65
CA GLU A 36 -10.76 10.29 6.43
C GLU A 36 -9.47 10.09 5.66
N THR A 37 -8.51 11.00 5.81
CA THR A 37 -7.15 10.83 5.31
C THR A 37 -6.22 10.53 6.48
N PHE A 38 -5.22 9.69 6.25
CA PHE A 38 -4.28 9.30 7.29
C PHE A 38 -2.84 9.39 6.79
N ILE A 39 -2.08 10.32 7.38
CA ILE A 39 -0.72 10.68 6.97
C ILE A 39 -0.70 11.19 5.51
N ALA A 40 0.20 12.09 5.17
CA ALA A 40 0.30 12.71 3.83
C ALA A 40 0.76 11.77 2.70
N SER A 41 0.76 10.45 2.93
CA SER A 41 1.23 9.43 1.99
C SER A 41 0.13 8.80 1.12
N GLY A 42 -1.06 9.43 1.06
CA GLY A 42 -2.15 8.94 0.22
C GLY A 42 -2.87 7.71 0.77
N ASN A 43 -3.15 7.69 2.07
CA ASN A 43 -4.01 6.69 2.68
C ASN A 43 -5.37 7.33 2.94
N VAL A 44 -6.43 6.79 2.35
CA VAL A 44 -7.81 7.30 2.49
C VAL A 44 -8.70 6.19 3.02
N ILE A 45 -9.37 6.45 4.15
CA ILE A 45 -10.34 5.55 4.75
C ILE A 45 -11.72 6.02 4.32
N PHE A 46 -12.60 5.11 3.92
CA PHE A 46 -13.94 5.44 3.43
C PHE A 46 -14.91 4.28 3.59
N ASP A 47 -16.20 4.59 3.57
CA ASP A 47 -17.27 3.60 3.54
C ASP A 47 -17.93 3.58 2.15
N ALA A 48 -18.18 2.38 1.62
CA ALA A 48 -18.84 2.16 0.33
C ALA A 48 -19.96 1.12 0.43
N ARG A 49 -20.96 1.22 -0.46
CA ARG A 49 -22.04 0.22 -0.59
C ARG A 49 -21.56 -1.05 -1.29
N SER A 50 -20.80 -0.89 -2.36
CA SER A 50 -20.20 -2.03 -3.08
C SER A 50 -19.06 -2.64 -2.26
N LYS A 51 -18.94 -3.97 -2.33
CA LYS A 51 -17.82 -4.73 -1.76
C LYS A 51 -16.83 -5.21 -2.84
N GLU A 52 -17.11 -4.93 -4.10
CA GLU A 52 -16.26 -5.34 -5.22
C GLU A 52 -15.01 -4.45 -5.31
N ARG A 53 -13.89 -4.95 -4.78
CA ARG A 53 -12.61 -4.24 -4.71
C ARG A 53 -12.15 -3.69 -6.07
N VAL A 54 -12.15 -4.52 -7.11
CA VAL A 54 -11.67 -4.13 -8.45
C VAL A 54 -12.49 -2.99 -9.03
N ASN A 55 -13.80 -2.99 -8.81
CA ASN A 55 -14.67 -1.90 -9.27
C ASN A 55 -14.41 -0.62 -8.48
N LEU A 56 -14.25 -0.72 -7.14
CA LEU A 56 -13.92 0.45 -6.31
C LEU A 56 -12.58 1.06 -6.71
N GLU A 57 -11.55 0.25 -6.93
CA GLU A 57 -10.24 0.71 -7.38
C GLU A 57 -10.34 1.48 -8.71
N ARG A 58 -10.99 0.91 -9.71
CA ARG A 58 -11.18 1.56 -11.03
C ARG A 58 -11.96 2.87 -10.95
N ARG A 59 -13.00 2.93 -10.11
CA ARG A 59 -13.78 4.17 -9.93
C ARG A 59 -12.94 5.26 -9.29
N ILE A 60 -12.15 4.93 -8.28
CA ILE A 60 -11.25 5.87 -7.61
C ILE A 60 -10.16 6.34 -8.59
N GLU A 61 -9.53 5.43 -9.31
CA GLU A 61 -8.48 5.74 -10.29
C GLU A 61 -8.97 6.73 -11.35
N ARG A 62 -10.15 6.49 -11.95
CA ARG A 62 -10.76 7.41 -12.94
C ARG A 62 -11.08 8.77 -12.35
N ALA A 63 -11.65 8.82 -11.15
CA ALA A 63 -11.99 10.09 -10.51
C ALA A 63 -10.73 10.90 -10.19
N LEU A 64 -9.68 10.24 -9.67
CA LEU A 64 -8.42 10.90 -9.37
C LEU A 64 -7.68 11.36 -10.61
N GLU A 65 -7.68 10.57 -11.69
CA GLU A 65 -7.10 10.97 -12.97
C GLU A 65 -7.80 12.23 -13.52
N GLY A 66 -9.14 12.25 -13.49
CA GLY A 66 -9.92 13.44 -13.90
C GLY A 66 -9.67 14.67 -13.05
N THR A 67 -9.43 14.49 -11.74
CA THR A 67 -9.21 15.60 -10.80
C THR A 67 -7.77 16.11 -10.81
N LEU A 68 -6.79 15.20 -10.93
CA LEU A 68 -5.36 15.50 -10.76
C LEU A 68 -4.62 15.64 -12.08
N GLY A 69 -5.18 15.12 -13.20
CA GLY A 69 -4.57 15.16 -14.53
C GLY A 69 -3.45 14.14 -14.74
N TYR A 70 -3.29 13.17 -13.83
CA TYR A 70 -2.35 12.06 -13.96
C TYR A 70 -2.88 10.78 -13.32
N GLU A 71 -2.36 9.64 -13.75
CA GLU A 71 -2.77 8.32 -13.27
C GLU A 71 -2.34 8.08 -11.83
N VAL A 72 -3.29 7.63 -11.00
CA VAL A 72 -3.07 7.25 -9.60
C VAL A 72 -3.55 5.83 -9.39
N THR A 73 -2.63 4.87 -9.38
CA THR A 73 -2.97 3.48 -9.08
C THR A 73 -3.43 3.35 -7.62
N THR A 74 -4.55 2.68 -7.41
CA THR A 74 -5.20 2.52 -6.10
C THR A 74 -5.19 1.07 -5.66
N PHE A 75 -4.86 0.83 -4.40
CA PHE A 75 -4.87 -0.49 -3.77
C PHE A 75 -5.80 -0.45 -2.57
N ILE A 76 -6.80 -1.33 -2.54
CA ILE A 76 -7.79 -1.34 -1.45
C ILE A 76 -7.56 -2.53 -0.54
N ARG A 77 -7.70 -2.29 0.77
CA ARG A 77 -7.75 -3.31 1.82
C ARG A 77 -8.91 -3.01 2.77
N THR A 78 -9.50 -4.05 3.33
CA THR A 78 -10.42 -3.93 4.46
C THR A 78 -9.65 -3.66 5.76
N PRO A 79 -10.27 -3.11 6.81
CA PRO A 79 -9.64 -2.98 8.12
C PRO A 79 -9.12 -4.31 8.68
N SER A 80 -9.81 -5.43 8.41
CA SER A 80 -9.36 -6.76 8.81
C SER A 80 -8.07 -7.18 8.12
N GLU A 81 -7.94 -6.90 6.81
CA GLU A 81 -6.71 -7.16 6.07
C GLU A 81 -5.57 -6.26 6.57
N VAL A 82 -5.83 -4.98 6.82
CA VAL A 82 -4.82 -4.06 7.39
C VAL A 82 -4.34 -4.55 8.75
N ALA A 83 -5.25 -5.01 9.60
CA ALA A 83 -4.91 -5.58 10.90
C ALA A 83 -4.13 -6.90 10.78
N ALA A 84 -4.44 -7.75 9.80
CA ALA A 84 -3.70 -8.97 9.52
C ALA A 84 -2.27 -8.66 9.03
N ILE A 85 -2.13 -7.70 8.10
CA ILE A 85 -0.82 -7.23 7.60
C ILE A 85 0.03 -6.69 8.74
N ALA A 86 -0.55 -5.87 9.62
CA ALA A 86 0.16 -5.25 10.74
C ALA A 86 0.69 -6.26 11.77
N ARG A 87 -0.01 -7.40 11.93
CA ARG A 87 0.36 -8.45 12.89
C ARG A 87 1.21 -9.56 12.30
N TYR A 88 1.36 -9.59 10.99
CA TYR A 88 2.12 -10.65 10.35
C TYR A 88 3.61 -10.51 10.61
N GLU A 89 4.26 -11.62 10.96
CA GLU A 89 5.70 -11.71 11.23
C GLU A 89 6.42 -12.36 10.03
N PRO A 90 6.81 -11.58 9.00
CA PRO A 90 7.40 -12.14 7.77
C PRO A 90 8.84 -12.62 7.94
N PHE A 91 9.52 -12.21 9.00
CA PHE A 91 10.91 -12.55 9.31
C PHE A 91 11.05 -12.92 10.80
N PRO A 92 12.15 -13.58 11.19
CA PRO A 92 12.43 -13.82 12.61
C PRO A 92 12.40 -12.53 13.42
N ARG A 93 11.81 -12.57 14.61
CA ARG A 93 11.63 -11.37 15.47
C ARG A 93 12.93 -10.61 15.72
N ALA A 94 14.04 -11.34 15.93
CA ALA A 94 15.35 -10.72 16.11
C ALA A 94 15.80 -9.92 14.90
N ALA A 95 15.56 -10.42 13.68
CA ALA A 95 15.86 -9.72 12.45
C ALA A 95 14.98 -8.47 12.28
N MET A 96 13.68 -8.57 12.59
CA MET A 96 12.76 -7.42 12.53
C MET A 96 13.12 -6.35 13.56
N ALA A 97 13.52 -6.72 14.75
CA ALA A 97 13.93 -5.78 15.81
C ALA A 97 15.21 -5.01 15.47
N GLN A 98 16.11 -5.61 14.69
CA GLN A 98 17.38 -4.99 14.27
C GLN A 98 17.27 -4.27 12.91
N ALA A 99 16.15 -4.38 12.22
CA ALA A 99 15.97 -3.75 10.92
C ALA A 99 15.91 -2.22 11.03
N ALA A 100 16.59 -1.54 10.11
CA ALA A 100 16.46 -0.10 9.97
C ALA A 100 15.09 0.29 9.39
N SER A 101 14.53 -0.55 8.52
CA SER A 101 13.15 -0.39 8.05
C SER A 101 12.51 -1.74 7.70
N LEU A 102 11.20 -1.83 7.94
CA LEU A 102 10.35 -2.94 7.53
C LEU A 102 9.14 -2.34 6.79
N ASN A 103 8.98 -2.75 5.54
CA ASN A 103 7.97 -2.22 4.65
C ASN A 103 7.09 -3.35 4.10
N VAL A 104 5.88 -3.03 3.71
CA VAL A 104 4.99 -3.93 2.98
C VAL A 104 4.57 -3.28 1.66
N GLY A 105 4.77 -4.00 0.58
CA GLY A 105 4.28 -3.69 -0.76
C GLY A 105 2.92 -4.34 -0.97
N LEU A 106 1.92 -3.54 -1.26
CA LEU A 106 0.57 -4.00 -1.56
C LEU A 106 0.46 -4.21 -3.07
N LEU A 107 0.00 -5.39 -3.46
CA LEU A 107 -0.27 -5.77 -4.85
C LEU A 107 -1.79 -5.77 -5.10
N LYS A 108 -2.21 -5.66 -6.36
CA LYS A 108 -3.64 -5.73 -6.75
C LYS A 108 -4.26 -7.11 -6.57
N GLY A 109 -3.46 -8.15 -6.56
CA GLY A 109 -3.87 -9.54 -6.36
C GLY A 109 -2.70 -10.40 -5.93
N GLN A 110 -2.93 -11.69 -5.82
CA GLN A 110 -1.85 -12.64 -5.53
C GLN A 110 -0.81 -12.62 -6.65
N MET A 111 0.45 -12.61 -6.26
CA MET A 111 1.55 -12.70 -7.21
C MET A 111 1.68 -14.14 -7.71
N ASP A 112 1.90 -14.30 -9.03
CA ASP A 112 2.26 -15.60 -9.60
C ASP A 112 3.53 -16.14 -8.91
N PRO A 113 3.49 -17.35 -8.33
CA PRO A 113 4.66 -17.96 -7.71
C PRO A 113 5.89 -18.07 -8.63
N GLY A 114 5.66 -18.17 -9.94
CA GLY A 114 6.72 -18.18 -10.96
C GLY A 114 7.54 -16.88 -11.02
N LEU A 115 7.03 -15.79 -10.47
CA LEU A 115 7.75 -14.51 -10.38
C LEU A 115 8.69 -14.43 -9.16
N TRP A 116 8.61 -15.38 -8.24
CA TRP A 116 9.44 -15.35 -7.03
C TRP A 116 10.95 -15.30 -7.29
N PRO A 117 11.53 -16.03 -8.26
CA PRO A 117 12.96 -15.90 -8.57
C PRO A 117 13.37 -14.49 -8.96
N ALA A 118 12.49 -13.75 -9.64
CA ALA A 118 12.74 -12.35 -10.02
C ALA A 118 12.68 -11.40 -8.81
N VAL A 119 11.83 -11.68 -7.81
CA VAL A 119 11.81 -10.96 -6.51
C VAL A 119 13.06 -11.30 -5.71
N ALA A 120 13.39 -12.59 -5.61
CA ALA A 120 14.55 -13.05 -4.87
C ALA A 120 15.88 -12.47 -5.41
N ALA A 121 15.93 -12.13 -6.69
CA ALA A 121 17.08 -11.45 -7.30
C ALA A 121 17.33 -10.02 -6.79
N PHE A 122 16.40 -9.43 -6.04
CA PHE A 122 16.61 -8.15 -5.35
C PHE A 122 17.24 -8.32 -3.96
N ARG A 123 17.38 -9.54 -3.46
CA ARG A 123 18.06 -9.80 -2.18
C ARG A 123 19.50 -9.35 -2.21
N THR A 124 19.94 -8.76 -1.12
CA THR A 124 21.32 -8.33 -0.89
C THR A 124 21.70 -8.67 0.57
N GLU A 125 22.88 -8.28 1.01
CA GLU A 125 23.25 -8.39 2.43
C GLU A 125 22.33 -7.58 3.35
N ILE A 126 21.80 -6.45 2.86
CA ILE A 126 20.94 -5.56 3.62
C ILE A 126 19.45 -5.72 3.31
N ASP A 127 19.08 -6.32 2.19
CA ASP A 127 17.69 -6.45 1.76
C ASP A 127 17.24 -7.90 1.71
N ASP A 128 16.08 -8.16 2.27
CA ASP A 128 15.41 -9.46 2.14
C ASP A 128 13.90 -9.28 1.94
N PHE A 129 13.27 -10.28 1.34
CA PHE A 129 11.87 -10.23 0.92
C PHE A 129 11.12 -11.48 1.34
N HIS A 130 9.85 -11.30 1.70
CA HIS A 130 8.92 -12.36 2.02
C HIS A 130 7.56 -12.07 1.38
N LEU A 131 7.02 -13.02 0.64
CA LEU A 131 5.71 -12.91 0.02
C LEU A 131 4.66 -13.65 0.86
N ASN A 132 3.54 -12.97 1.13
CA ASN A 132 2.35 -13.55 1.74
C ASN A 132 1.11 -13.10 0.98
N GLY A 133 0.59 -13.94 0.08
CA GLY A 133 -0.57 -13.63 -0.74
C GLY A 133 -0.33 -12.46 -1.70
N SER A 134 -0.99 -11.35 -1.45
CA SER A 134 -0.87 -10.08 -2.19
C SER A 134 -0.01 -9.03 -1.49
N GLU A 135 0.71 -9.42 -0.46
CA GLU A 135 1.62 -8.56 0.31
C GLU A 135 3.07 -9.04 0.16
N LEU A 136 3.93 -8.12 -0.30
CA LEU A 136 5.37 -8.33 -0.36
C LEU A 136 6.05 -7.56 0.78
N TYR A 137 6.56 -8.27 1.76
CA TYR A 137 7.32 -7.67 2.86
C TYR A 137 8.78 -7.49 2.46
N TRP A 138 9.33 -6.33 2.77
CA TRP A 138 10.71 -5.96 2.53
C TRP A 138 11.35 -5.47 3.82
N ILE A 139 12.37 -6.19 4.27
CA ILE A 139 13.23 -5.79 5.39
C ILE A 139 14.52 -5.18 4.84
N CYS A 140 14.90 -4.01 5.34
CA CYS A 140 16.17 -3.39 5.07
C CYS A 140 16.96 -3.24 6.38
N ARG A 141 18.14 -3.84 6.43
CA ARG A 141 19.00 -3.88 7.63
C ARG A 141 19.85 -2.63 7.81
N SER A 142 19.94 -1.78 6.76
CA SER A 142 20.64 -0.50 6.77
C SER A 142 19.71 0.63 6.34
N ARG A 143 20.26 1.86 6.19
CA ARG A 143 19.43 2.98 5.72
C ARG A 143 18.85 2.67 4.34
N GLN A 144 17.56 2.95 4.18
CA GLN A 144 16.83 2.62 2.96
C GLN A 144 17.43 3.25 1.70
N MET A 145 18.10 4.39 1.82
CA MET A 145 18.81 5.05 0.73
C MET A 145 20.08 4.30 0.27
N GLU A 146 20.57 3.35 1.05
CA GLU A 146 21.71 2.48 0.70
C GLU A 146 21.25 1.24 -0.08
N SER A 147 19.96 0.93 -0.05
CA SER A 147 19.37 -0.16 -0.80
C SER A 147 19.32 0.18 -2.30
N LYS A 148 19.64 -0.81 -3.12
CA LYS A 148 19.44 -0.76 -4.58
C LYS A 148 17.99 -1.09 -4.98
N PHE A 149 17.18 -1.57 -4.05
CA PHE A 149 15.78 -1.84 -4.28
C PHE A 149 14.96 -0.54 -4.34
N SER A 150 14.07 -0.47 -5.31
CA SER A 150 13.06 0.58 -5.40
C SER A 150 11.77 0.02 -5.98
N ASN A 151 10.63 0.66 -5.64
CA ASN A 151 9.36 0.27 -6.22
C ASN A 151 9.38 0.34 -7.77
N ALA A 152 10.02 1.37 -8.33
CA ALA A 152 10.16 1.51 -9.79
C ALA A 152 10.96 0.36 -10.42
N ALA A 153 12.03 -0.11 -9.77
CA ALA A 153 12.81 -1.25 -10.24
C ALA A 153 11.98 -2.56 -10.16
N PHE A 154 11.24 -2.75 -9.07
CA PHE A 154 10.34 -3.88 -8.87
C PHE A 154 9.27 -3.93 -9.98
N GLU A 155 8.52 -2.84 -10.16
CA GLU A 155 7.45 -2.78 -11.16
C GLU A 155 7.96 -2.98 -12.60
N ARG A 156 9.09 -2.37 -12.93
CA ARG A 156 9.71 -2.54 -14.25
C ARG A 156 10.12 -3.99 -14.53
N LYS A 157 10.68 -4.67 -13.51
CA LYS A 157 11.16 -6.04 -13.65
C LYS A 157 10.02 -7.06 -13.68
N LEU A 158 9.02 -6.89 -12.83
CA LEU A 158 7.94 -7.86 -12.66
C LEU A 158 6.68 -7.55 -13.48
N LYS A 159 6.60 -6.34 -14.05
CA LYS A 159 5.39 -5.84 -14.75
C LYS A 159 4.15 -5.84 -13.86
N LEU A 160 4.33 -5.64 -12.56
CA LEU A 160 3.29 -5.55 -11.55
C LEU A 160 3.33 -4.18 -10.90
N SER A 161 2.15 -3.59 -10.68
CA SER A 161 2.03 -2.38 -9.88
C SER A 161 2.03 -2.70 -8.39
N ALA A 162 2.76 -1.91 -7.63
CA ALA A 162 2.81 -2.02 -6.17
C ALA A 162 2.85 -0.64 -5.50
N THR A 163 2.41 -0.57 -4.26
CA THR A 163 2.63 0.59 -3.40
C THR A 163 3.19 0.13 -2.05
N PHE A 164 4.28 0.75 -1.60
CA PHE A 164 4.94 0.37 -0.35
C PHE A 164 4.55 1.30 0.80
N ARG A 165 4.37 0.72 1.97
CA ARG A 165 4.15 1.43 3.25
C ARG A 165 5.05 0.84 4.32
N GLY A 166 5.55 1.67 5.21
CA GLY A 166 6.23 1.18 6.41
C GLY A 166 5.27 0.36 7.27
N LEU A 167 5.73 -0.75 7.85
CA LEU A 167 4.88 -1.61 8.70
C LEU A 167 4.31 -0.83 9.87
N LYS A 168 5.08 0.10 10.46
CA LYS A 168 4.59 1.02 11.50
C LYS A 168 3.39 1.87 11.07
N THR A 169 3.27 2.20 9.78
CA THR A 169 2.10 2.89 9.23
C THR A 169 0.88 1.96 9.23
N MET A 170 1.07 0.69 8.88
CA MET A 170 0.01 -0.32 8.91
C MET A 170 -0.47 -0.57 10.33
N GLU A 171 0.45 -0.66 11.31
CA GLU A 171 0.14 -0.78 12.74
C GLU A 171 -0.71 0.39 13.25
N LYS A 172 -0.32 1.63 12.90
CA LYS A 172 -1.07 2.83 13.28
C LYS A 172 -2.45 2.89 12.62
N LEU A 173 -2.56 2.47 11.35
CA LEU A 173 -3.84 2.35 10.65
C LEU A 173 -4.74 1.32 11.33
N ALA A 174 -4.21 0.13 11.62
CA ALA A 174 -4.96 -0.93 12.29
C ALA A 174 -5.44 -0.52 13.69
N ALA A 175 -4.64 0.23 14.43
CA ALA A 175 -5.00 0.73 15.76
C ALA A 175 -6.09 1.82 15.69
N LYS A 176 -6.00 2.72 14.71
CA LYS A 176 -6.98 3.83 14.56
C LYS A 176 -8.28 3.36 13.94
N PHE A 177 -8.24 2.40 13.02
CA PHE A 177 -9.39 1.88 12.28
C PHE A 177 -9.49 0.36 12.45
N PRO A 178 -9.82 -0.12 13.65
CA PRO A 178 -9.92 -1.55 13.92
C PRO A 178 -11.04 -2.19 13.08
N PRO A 179 -10.95 -3.51 12.82
CA PRO A 179 -12.05 -4.24 12.22
C PRO A 179 -13.33 -4.07 13.03
N THR A 180 -14.43 -3.77 12.35
CA THR A 180 -15.75 -3.88 12.99
C THR A 180 -16.12 -5.35 13.15
N ALA A 181 -16.65 -5.69 14.34
CA ALA A 181 -17.14 -7.03 14.64
C ALA A 181 -18.29 -7.44 13.69
#